data_5e187dc27c2fa05371555f8981eea44c
#
_entry.id   5e187dc27c2fa05371555f8981eea44c
#
_cell.length_a   1.000
_cell.length_b   1.000
_cell.length_c   1.000
_cell.angle_alpha   90.00
_cell.angle_beta   90.00
_cell.angle_gamma   90.00
#
_symmetry.space_group_name_H-M   'P 1'
#
loop_
_entity.id
_entity.type
_entity.pdbx_description
1 polymer ?
#
loop_
_entity_poly.entity_id
_entity_poly.type
_entity_poly.pdbx_seq_one_letter_code
_entity_poly.pdbx_strand_id
1 'polypeptide(L)'
;MKKFFFAVAALVLPCVLVSNAFAADREHTLKVYNWADYIDMNVLNGFPAWYYEQTGEQVEVLYQTFDINESMLTEIEIGQEDYDVICPSEYIIERMLRNKLLQPINKNFGNTPDYTKLVSPFAVDKFQQMAPDTNTCVADYTVGYMWGTTGILYNTALVNQEEILSLGGLQNEKFAGKVFMKDAFRDIYSVVVLYAYREEIARGEVSRDELVANVTDERIARVEEFLTNMKNNVAGWEVDFGKEEMTKGKAWLNLSWSGDAQWAIDEAAEVGVNLEYFVPKEGSNVWFDGWCIPIYAKNTKAASYFINYMCMPQNAILNMEEIGYVSVVASPEILEWANDEEVEETSNLTYFFGEGAEAVHANHGFYPDQSGIERCALMHDCGDKTEDMLAMWSRVKGDNLSAGLVVFILIVMAVIVFTIIIRTVNNKRQQKMRQNKKRNRRR
;
A
#
# COMPACT_ATOMS: atom_id res chain seq x y z
N MET A 1 -41.16 -38.86 -8.21
CA MET A 1 -40.61 -38.17 -7.05
C MET A 1 -39.42 -38.91 -6.39
N LYS A 2 -39.37 -40.22 -6.33
CA LYS A 2 -38.27 -40.97 -5.70
C LYS A 2 -36.91 -40.95 -6.46
N LYS A 3 -36.89 -40.73 -7.78
CA LYS A 3 -35.67 -40.67 -8.60
C LYS A 3 -34.97 -39.30 -8.58
N PHE A 4 -35.65 -38.23 -8.19
CA PHE A 4 -35.08 -36.88 -8.08
C PHE A 4 -34.33 -36.65 -6.76
N PHE A 5 -34.72 -37.35 -5.70
CA PHE A 5 -34.02 -37.26 -4.39
C PHE A 5 -32.68 -37.95 -4.38
N PHE A 6 -32.48 -39.02 -5.16
CA PHE A 6 -31.21 -39.74 -5.24
C PHE A 6 -30.13 -38.96 -6.04
N ALA A 7 -30.56 -38.18 -7.03
CA ALA A 7 -29.60 -37.37 -7.82
C ALA A 7 -29.05 -36.14 -7.04
N VAL A 8 -29.87 -35.57 -6.15
CA VAL A 8 -29.43 -34.42 -5.31
C VAL A 8 -28.51 -34.88 -4.18
N ALA A 9 -28.73 -36.06 -3.60
CA ALA A 9 -27.87 -36.63 -2.55
C ALA A 9 -26.49 -37.03 -3.10
N ALA A 10 -26.41 -37.46 -4.37
CA ALA A 10 -25.13 -37.84 -4.99
C ALA A 10 -24.26 -36.65 -5.43
N LEU A 11 -24.86 -35.46 -5.59
CA LEU A 11 -24.10 -34.21 -5.94
C LEU A 11 -23.61 -33.44 -4.71
N VAL A 12 -24.22 -33.63 -3.54
CA VAL A 12 -23.81 -32.98 -2.30
C VAL A 12 -22.67 -33.73 -1.59
N LEU A 13 -22.58 -35.06 -1.75
CA LEU A 13 -21.53 -35.85 -1.11
C LEU A 13 -20.09 -35.54 -1.60
N PRO A 14 -19.82 -35.30 -2.90
CA PRO A 14 -18.48 -34.92 -3.32
C PRO A 14 -18.09 -33.48 -2.93
N CYS A 15 -19.04 -32.55 -2.76
CA CYS A 15 -18.72 -31.21 -2.28
C CYS A 15 -18.31 -31.17 -0.80
N VAL A 16 -18.90 -32.04 0.04
CA VAL A 16 -18.54 -32.14 1.46
C VAL A 16 -17.18 -32.83 1.66
N LEU A 17 -16.81 -33.77 0.77
CA LEU A 17 -15.52 -34.42 0.81
C LEU A 17 -14.39 -33.55 0.25
N VAL A 18 -14.69 -32.63 -0.68
CA VAL A 18 -13.70 -31.67 -1.20
C VAL A 18 -13.46 -30.53 -0.20
N SER A 19 -14.47 -30.10 0.55
CA SER A 19 -14.29 -29.09 1.59
C SER A 19 -13.49 -29.60 2.81
N ASN A 20 -13.49 -30.92 3.09
CA ASN A 20 -12.64 -31.50 4.13
C ASN A 20 -11.21 -31.84 3.66
N ALA A 21 -10.95 -31.90 2.35
CA ALA A 21 -9.59 -32.09 1.83
C ALA A 21 -8.78 -30.77 1.78
N PHE A 22 -9.46 -29.62 1.87
CA PHE A 22 -8.85 -28.27 1.97
C PHE A 22 -8.82 -27.72 3.41
N ALA A 23 -9.23 -28.46 4.41
CA ALA A 23 -8.89 -28.20 5.81
C ALA A 23 -7.45 -28.69 6.09
N ALA A 24 -6.56 -28.53 5.10
CA ALA A 24 -5.21 -29.04 5.10
C ALA A 24 -4.35 -28.26 6.09
N ASP A 25 -3.83 -29.02 7.01
CA ASP A 25 -2.54 -28.89 7.69
C ASP A 25 -2.05 -27.44 7.88
N ARG A 26 -2.80 -26.68 8.71
CA ARG A 26 -2.51 -25.29 9.01
C ARG A 26 -1.09 -25.11 9.61
N GLU A 27 -0.54 -26.17 10.22
CA GLU A 27 0.80 -26.16 10.81
C GLU A 27 1.91 -26.16 9.73
N HIS A 28 1.61 -26.68 8.52
CA HIS A 28 2.53 -26.66 7.37
C HIS A 28 2.18 -25.60 6.33
N THR A 29 1.31 -24.67 6.65
CA THR A 29 0.92 -23.57 5.77
C THR A 29 1.42 -22.24 6.32
N LEU A 30 2.10 -21.45 5.50
CA LEU A 30 2.45 -20.05 5.76
C LEU A 30 1.51 -19.14 4.99
N LYS A 31 0.67 -18.39 5.69
CA LYS A 31 -0.20 -17.39 5.10
C LYS A 31 0.49 -16.03 5.10
N VAL A 32 0.80 -15.52 3.91
CA VAL A 32 1.44 -14.22 3.70
C VAL A 32 0.40 -13.25 3.13
N TYR A 33 0.27 -12.06 3.72
CA TYR A 33 -0.63 -11.00 3.30
C TYR A 33 0.16 -9.71 3.05
N ASN A 34 0.26 -9.31 1.79
CA ASN A 34 1.12 -8.24 1.32
C ASN A 34 0.34 -7.28 0.40
N TRP A 35 0.97 -6.21 -0.02
CA TRP A 35 0.45 -5.34 -1.08
C TRP A 35 0.37 -6.09 -2.41
N ALA A 36 -0.54 -5.66 -3.29
CA ALA A 36 -0.54 -6.11 -4.68
C ALA A 36 0.75 -5.67 -5.39
N ASP A 37 1.24 -6.51 -6.32
CA ASP A 37 2.44 -6.25 -7.14
C ASP A 37 3.69 -5.79 -6.34
N TYR A 38 3.91 -6.41 -5.16
CA TYR A 38 4.92 -5.97 -4.20
C TYR A 38 5.86 -7.08 -3.73
N ILE A 39 6.13 -8.06 -4.59
CA ILE A 39 7.08 -9.14 -4.37
C ILE A 39 7.43 -9.85 -5.69
N ASP A 40 8.70 -10.21 -5.88
CA ASP A 40 9.08 -11.14 -6.95
C ASP A 40 8.53 -12.54 -6.66
N MET A 41 7.73 -13.07 -7.57
CA MET A 41 7.13 -14.39 -7.44
C MET A 41 8.16 -15.53 -7.46
N ASN A 42 9.36 -15.34 -8.03
CA ASN A 42 10.43 -16.33 -7.97
C ASN A 42 11.01 -16.40 -6.54
N VAL A 43 11.17 -15.24 -5.87
CA VAL A 43 11.57 -15.17 -4.46
C VAL A 43 10.52 -15.85 -3.60
N LEU A 44 9.24 -15.51 -3.76
CA LEU A 44 8.16 -16.12 -3.00
C LEU A 44 8.13 -17.65 -3.16
N ASN A 45 8.17 -18.13 -4.40
CA ASN A 45 8.11 -19.55 -4.73
C ASN A 45 9.38 -20.32 -4.33
N GLY A 46 10.51 -19.64 -4.15
CA GLY A 46 11.78 -20.22 -3.68
C GLY A 46 11.77 -20.52 -2.17
N PHE A 47 10.94 -19.82 -1.39
CA PHE A 47 10.94 -19.94 0.07
C PHE A 47 10.70 -21.36 0.58
N PRO A 48 9.72 -22.17 0.10
CA PRO A 48 9.49 -23.52 0.62
C PRO A 48 10.70 -24.43 0.51
N ALA A 49 11.44 -24.39 -0.61
CA ALA A 49 12.64 -25.19 -0.81
C ALA A 49 13.76 -24.75 0.14
N TRP A 50 14.00 -23.43 0.23
CA TRP A 50 14.99 -22.86 1.14
C TRP A 50 14.66 -23.17 2.61
N TYR A 51 13.38 -23.03 3.03
CA TYR A 51 12.94 -23.34 4.39
C TYR A 51 13.19 -24.80 4.75
N TYR A 52 12.90 -25.72 3.81
CA TYR A 52 13.17 -27.14 4.00
C TYR A 52 14.68 -27.42 4.15
N GLU A 53 15.53 -26.79 3.36
CA GLU A 53 16.99 -26.91 3.48
C GLU A 53 17.51 -26.43 4.86
N GLN A 54 16.91 -25.38 5.41
CA GLN A 54 17.34 -24.80 6.68
C GLN A 54 16.80 -25.57 7.90
N THR A 55 15.60 -26.13 7.81
CA THR A 55 14.87 -26.66 8.97
C THR A 55 14.57 -28.15 8.90
N GLY A 56 14.56 -28.74 7.72
CA GLY A 56 14.05 -30.09 7.45
C GLY A 56 12.52 -30.19 7.47
N GLU A 57 11.79 -29.07 7.63
CA GLU A 57 10.34 -29.01 7.68
C GLU A 57 9.77 -28.51 6.34
N GLN A 58 8.65 -29.09 5.89
CA GLN A 58 7.95 -28.64 4.70
C GLN A 58 6.97 -27.51 5.05
N VAL A 59 6.81 -26.56 4.13
CA VAL A 59 5.81 -25.51 4.22
C VAL A 59 5.22 -25.22 2.84
N GLU A 60 3.91 -24.95 2.79
CA GLU A 60 3.20 -24.40 1.63
C GLU A 60 2.94 -22.90 1.88
N VAL A 61 3.15 -22.05 0.89
CA VAL A 61 2.87 -20.62 1.00
C VAL A 61 1.53 -20.31 0.37
N LEU A 62 0.63 -19.71 1.15
CA LEU A 62 -0.60 -19.09 0.66
C LEU A 62 -0.41 -17.57 0.65
N TYR A 63 -0.30 -17.01 -0.53
CA TYR A 63 -0.09 -15.58 -0.74
C TYR A 63 -1.41 -14.88 -1.07
N GLN A 64 -1.72 -13.82 -0.34
CA GLN A 64 -2.89 -12.96 -0.56
C GLN A 64 -2.45 -11.50 -0.56
N THR A 65 -3.24 -10.64 -1.18
CA THR A 65 -2.90 -9.22 -1.32
C THR A 65 -4.00 -8.31 -0.79
N PHE A 66 -3.60 -7.10 -0.37
CA PHE A 66 -4.48 -6.01 -0.01
C PHE A 66 -4.04 -4.72 -0.74
N ASP A 67 -4.97 -3.77 -0.86
CA ASP A 67 -4.72 -2.48 -1.51
C ASP A 67 -4.76 -1.30 -0.52
N ILE A 68 -5.30 -1.52 0.68
CA ILE A 68 -5.53 -0.46 1.68
C ILE A 68 -5.15 -0.98 3.08
N ASN A 69 -4.24 -0.30 3.75
CA ASN A 69 -3.77 -0.60 5.10
C ASN A 69 -4.91 -0.77 6.13
N GLU A 70 -5.90 0.13 6.12
CA GLU A 70 -7.00 0.13 7.08
C GLU A 70 -7.93 -1.07 6.89
N SER A 71 -8.09 -1.55 5.65
CA SER A 71 -8.85 -2.77 5.34
C SER A 71 -8.13 -3.99 5.88
N MET A 72 -6.83 -4.12 5.61
CA MET A 72 -5.98 -5.19 6.15
C MET A 72 -6.02 -5.20 7.69
N LEU A 73 -5.86 -4.03 8.33
CA LEU A 73 -5.92 -3.91 9.79
C LEU A 73 -7.27 -4.38 10.34
N THR A 74 -8.38 -4.05 9.67
CA THR A 74 -9.73 -4.48 10.07
C THR A 74 -9.88 -6.00 10.03
N GLU A 75 -9.31 -6.66 9.04
CA GLU A 75 -9.31 -8.13 8.96
C GLU A 75 -8.53 -8.77 10.13
N ILE A 76 -7.43 -8.15 10.55
CA ILE A 76 -6.65 -8.64 11.71
C ILE A 76 -7.37 -8.31 13.04
N GLU A 77 -7.78 -7.06 13.24
CA GLU A 77 -8.28 -6.59 14.54
C GLU A 77 -9.70 -7.09 14.84
N ILE A 78 -10.59 -7.03 13.87
CA ILE A 78 -12.00 -7.41 14.01
C ILE A 78 -12.25 -8.80 13.46
N GLY A 79 -11.73 -9.12 12.28
CA GLY A 79 -11.91 -10.41 11.61
C GLY A 79 -11.16 -11.54 12.31
N GLN A 80 -10.08 -11.21 13.05
CA GLN A 80 -9.19 -12.17 13.71
C GLN A 80 -8.64 -13.22 12.72
N GLU A 81 -8.40 -12.77 11.48
CA GLU A 81 -7.84 -13.63 10.44
C GLU A 81 -6.45 -14.13 10.84
N ASP A 82 -6.18 -15.39 10.53
CA ASP A 82 -5.01 -16.12 11.00
C ASP A 82 -3.82 -16.04 10.03
N TYR A 83 -3.57 -14.86 9.45
CA TYR A 83 -2.36 -14.61 8.68
C TYR A 83 -1.11 -14.80 9.55
N ASP A 84 -0.03 -15.34 8.95
CA ASP A 84 1.23 -15.58 9.65
C ASP A 84 2.22 -14.45 9.48
N VAL A 85 2.21 -13.83 8.29
CA VAL A 85 3.06 -12.68 7.96
C VAL A 85 2.22 -11.64 7.23
N ILE A 86 2.37 -10.39 7.64
CA ILE A 86 1.76 -9.22 6.98
C ILE A 86 2.84 -8.17 6.73
N CYS A 87 2.62 -7.29 5.74
CA CYS A 87 3.55 -6.21 5.39
C CYS A 87 2.85 -4.84 5.36
N PRO A 88 2.43 -4.28 6.49
CA PRO A 88 1.83 -2.96 6.57
C PRO A 88 2.86 -1.83 6.53
N SER A 89 2.39 -0.60 6.28
CA SER A 89 3.18 0.60 6.45
C SER A 89 3.40 0.96 7.93
N GLU A 90 4.42 1.76 8.19
CA GLU A 90 4.91 2.12 9.51
C GLU A 90 3.85 2.63 10.48
N TYR A 91 2.93 3.49 10.05
CA TYR A 91 1.88 4.05 10.92
C TYR A 91 0.85 3.00 11.37
N ILE A 92 0.65 1.96 10.56
CA ILE A 92 -0.18 0.81 10.95
C ILE A 92 0.58 -0.10 11.91
N ILE A 93 1.89 -0.31 11.67
CA ILE A 93 2.75 -1.05 12.61
C ILE A 93 2.70 -0.38 13.99
N GLU A 94 2.81 0.94 14.05
CA GLU A 94 2.68 1.73 15.29
C GLU A 94 1.35 1.46 16.00
N ARG A 95 0.23 1.50 15.26
CA ARG A 95 -1.11 1.19 15.80
C ARG A 95 -1.19 -0.25 16.30
N MET A 96 -0.67 -1.20 15.53
CA MET A 96 -0.68 -2.62 15.91
C MET A 96 0.16 -2.89 17.15
N LEU A 97 1.32 -2.25 17.31
CA LEU A 97 2.13 -2.32 18.52
C LEU A 97 1.37 -1.78 19.74
N ARG A 98 0.75 -0.62 19.60
CA ARG A 98 -0.04 0.03 20.66
C ARG A 98 -1.23 -0.84 21.10
N ASN A 99 -1.89 -1.50 20.14
CA ASN A 99 -3.04 -2.37 20.38
C ASN A 99 -2.65 -3.82 20.71
N LYS A 100 -1.34 -4.12 20.79
CA LYS A 100 -0.79 -5.48 21.07
C LYS A 100 -1.28 -6.54 20.09
N LEU A 101 -1.35 -6.18 18.83
CA LEU A 101 -1.79 -7.06 17.73
C LEU A 101 -0.64 -7.81 17.06
N LEU A 102 0.60 -7.65 17.53
CA LEU A 102 1.79 -8.29 16.99
C LEU A 102 2.40 -9.28 17.98
N GLN A 103 3.02 -10.34 17.43
CA GLN A 103 3.87 -11.27 18.16
C GLN A 103 5.35 -10.98 17.88
N PRO A 104 6.26 -11.24 18.83
CA PRO A 104 7.70 -11.13 18.58
C PRO A 104 8.18 -12.08 17.47
N ILE A 105 9.10 -11.60 16.65
CA ILE A 105 9.80 -12.39 15.64
C ILE A 105 10.86 -13.22 16.35
N ASN A 106 10.86 -14.54 16.14
CA ASN A 106 11.88 -15.41 16.68
C ASN A 106 13.16 -15.36 15.82
N LYS A 107 14.17 -14.65 16.29
CA LYS A 107 15.48 -14.52 15.61
C LYS A 107 16.47 -15.65 15.90
N ASN A 108 16.01 -16.74 16.50
CA ASN A 108 16.83 -17.95 16.63
C ASN A 108 16.65 -18.84 15.39
N PHE A 109 17.48 -18.63 14.40
CA PHE A 109 17.46 -19.35 13.11
C PHE A 109 18.39 -20.58 13.10
N GLY A 110 18.86 -21.06 14.25
CA GLY A 110 19.75 -22.21 14.36
C GLY A 110 21.10 -21.95 13.67
N ASN A 111 21.41 -22.72 12.62
CA ASN A 111 22.63 -22.55 11.84
C ASN A 111 22.48 -21.57 10.66
N THR A 112 21.26 -21.11 10.36
CA THR A 112 21.01 -20.13 9.30
C THR A 112 21.47 -18.76 9.76
N PRO A 113 22.20 -17.97 8.92
CA PRO A 113 22.55 -16.61 9.25
C PRO A 113 21.31 -15.74 9.56
N ASP A 114 21.47 -14.84 10.50
CA ASP A 114 20.46 -13.82 10.80
C ASP A 114 20.62 -12.63 9.86
N TYR A 115 19.93 -12.69 8.71
CA TYR A 115 19.97 -11.64 7.69
C TYR A 115 19.20 -10.37 8.12
N THR A 116 18.35 -10.45 9.15
CA THR A 116 17.66 -9.25 9.68
C THR A 116 18.62 -8.22 10.24
N LYS A 117 19.86 -8.61 10.54
CA LYS A 117 20.94 -7.72 10.96
C LYS A 117 21.51 -6.85 9.83
N LEU A 118 21.19 -7.18 8.58
CA LEU A 118 21.61 -6.39 7.41
C LEU A 118 20.69 -5.20 7.14
N VAL A 119 19.59 -5.07 7.89
CA VAL A 119 18.70 -3.89 7.79
C VAL A 119 19.48 -2.65 8.18
N SER A 120 19.37 -1.59 7.36
CA SER A 120 20.03 -0.30 7.57
C SER A 120 19.79 0.24 8.98
N PRO A 121 20.81 0.73 9.67
CA PRO A 121 20.66 1.44 10.94
C PRO A 121 19.68 2.62 10.85
N PHE A 122 19.64 3.31 9.69
CA PHE A 122 18.66 4.35 9.40
C PHE A 122 17.22 3.83 9.47
N ALA A 123 16.92 2.72 8.80
CA ALA A 123 15.59 2.11 8.84
C ALA A 123 15.23 1.62 10.26
N VAL A 124 16.17 0.98 10.95
CA VAL A 124 15.97 0.53 12.34
C VAL A 124 15.63 1.72 13.25
N ASP A 125 16.34 2.86 13.11
CA ASP A 125 16.07 4.06 13.90
C ASP A 125 14.69 4.65 13.58
N LYS A 126 14.30 4.69 12.30
CA LYS A 126 12.97 5.15 11.89
C LYS A 126 11.85 4.24 12.46
N PHE A 127 12.01 2.94 12.39
CA PHE A 127 11.06 2.01 13.02
C PHE A 127 11.01 2.18 14.55
N GLN A 128 12.13 2.43 15.22
CA GLN A 128 12.14 2.62 16.68
C GLN A 128 11.37 3.87 17.11
N GLN A 129 11.21 4.89 16.25
CA GLN A 129 10.39 6.07 16.54
C GLN A 129 8.90 5.75 16.71
N MET A 130 8.44 4.58 16.21
CA MET A 130 7.06 4.10 16.35
C MET A 130 6.80 3.35 17.68
N ALA A 131 7.79 3.26 18.55
CA ALA A 131 7.63 2.54 19.82
C ALA A 131 6.51 3.18 20.68
N PRO A 132 5.54 2.40 21.17
CA PRO A 132 4.46 2.91 22.01
C PRO A 132 4.95 3.40 23.38
N ASP A 133 6.12 2.94 23.79
CA ASP A 133 6.79 3.31 25.03
C ASP A 133 8.31 3.08 24.93
N THR A 134 9.08 3.58 25.92
CA THR A 134 10.54 3.49 25.94
C THR A 134 11.09 2.08 26.19
N ASN A 135 10.25 1.11 26.54
CA ASN A 135 10.66 -0.26 26.83
C ASN A 135 10.44 -1.20 25.63
N THR A 136 9.69 -0.76 24.62
CA THR A 136 9.39 -1.55 23.43
C THR A 136 10.53 -1.43 22.43
N CYS A 137 11.23 -2.55 22.15
CA CYS A 137 12.14 -2.68 21.03
C CYS A 137 11.31 -3.04 19.79
N VAL A 138 11.11 -2.09 18.88
CA VAL A 138 10.26 -2.27 17.70
C VAL A 138 10.83 -3.36 16.78
N ALA A 139 12.16 -3.47 16.71
CA ALA A 139 12.84 -4.51 15.94
C ALA A 139 12.53 -5.95 16.41
N ASP A 140 11.97 -6.15 17.61
CA ASP A 140 11.51 -7.47 18.03
C ASP A 140 10.19 -7.89 17.36
N TYR A 141 9.42 -6.94 16.81
CA TYR A 141 8.08 -7.16 16.27
C TYR A 141 7.97 -6.92 14.77
N THR A 142 8.89 -6.15 14.21
CA THR A 142 8.91 -5.85 12.77
C THR A 142 10.34 -5.83 12.22
N VAL A 143 10.44 -6.21 10.96
CA VAL A 143 11.64 -6.04 10.15
C VAL A 143 11.22 -5.30 8.88
N GLY A 144 11.88 -4.18 8.57
CA GLY A 144 11.58 -3.43 7.36
C GLY A 144 11.68 -4.29 6.10
N TYR A 145 10.95 -3.89 5.07
CA TYR A 145 10.95 -4.54 3.76
C TYR A 145 11.42 -3.56 2.69
N MET A 146 10.56 -2.63 2.31
CA MET A 146 10.87 -1.58 1.34
C MET A 146 10.63 -0.20 1.96
N TRP A 147 11.19 0.82 1.34
CA TRP A 147 11.02 2.21 1.77
C TRP A 147 11.08 3.16 0.59
N GLY A 148 10.63 4.37 0.78
CA GLY A 148 10.68 5.40 -0.23
C GLY A 148 10.13 6.74 0.24
N THR A 149 9.92 7.62 -0.73
CA THR A 149 9.34 8.95 -0.53
C THR A 149 8.11 9.13 -1.42
N THR A 150 7.29 10.13 -1.13
CA THR A 150 6.24 10.58 -2.03
C THR A 150 6.70 11.87 -2.71
N GLY A 151 6.59 11.94 -4.03
CA GLY A 151 7.08 13.08 -4.78
C GLY A 151 6.34 13.28 -6.09
N ILE A 152 6.84 14.21 -6.90
CA ILE A 152 6.25 14.59 -8.17
C ILE A 152 6.99 13.88 -9.30
N LEU A 153 6.30 12.96 -9.98
CA LEU A 153 6.69 12.39 -11.27
C LEU A 153 6.11 13.26 -12.37
N TYR A 154 6.93 13.67 -13.35
CA TYR A 154 6.49 14.55 -14.40
C TYR A 154 7.11 14.23 -15.78
N ASN A 155 6.38 14.59 -16.85
CA ASN A 155 6.85 14.46 -18.22
C ASN A 155 7.65 15.71 -18.61
N THR A 156 8.96 15.55 -18.81
CA THR A 156 9.89 16.65 -19.08
C THR A 156 9.62 17.40 -20.39
N ALA A 157 8.98 16.74 -21.37
CA ALA A 157 8.60 17.37 -22.63
C ALA A 157 7.37 18.29 -22.48
N LEU A 158 6.56 18.15 -21.41
CA LEU A 158 5.30 18.85 -21.22
C LEU A 158 5.33 19.86 -20.06
N VAL A 159 6.21 19.62 -19.09
CA VAL A 159 6.28 20.38 -17.83
C VAL A 159 7.72 20.80 -17.57
N ASN A 160 7.93 22.08 -17.26
CA ASN A 160 9.20 22.56 -16.76
C ASN A 160 9.26 22.35 -15.24
N GLN A 161 10.31 21.73 -14.75
CA GLN A 161 10.52 21.44 -13.33
C GLN A 161 10.40 22.70 -12.45
N GLU A 162 10.90 23.85 -12.91
CA GLU A 162 10.82 25.11 -12.14
C GLU A 162 9.39 25.51 -11.77
N GLU A 163 8.40 25.12 -12.58
CA GLU A 163 6.99 25.44 -12.33
C GLU A 163 6.37 24.59 -11.22
N ILE A 164 7.01 23.46 -10.89
CA ILE A 164 6.50 22.43 -9.96
C ILE A 164 7.47 22.11 -8.82
N LEU A 165 8.61 22.82 -8.68
CA LEU A 165 9.55 22.65 -7.56
C LEU A 165 8.86 22.74 -6.19
N SER A 166 7.83 23.57 -6.10
CA SER A 166 6.91 23.64 -4.96
C SER A 166 5.66 22.85 -5.27
N LEU A 167 5.12 22.14 -4.28
CA LEU A 167 3.84 21.45 -4.40
C LEU A 167 2.71 22.38 -4.89
N GLY A 168 2.76 23.67 -4.52
CA GLY A 168 1.83 24.68 -4.98
C GLY A 168 1.79 24.87 -6.50
N GLY A 169 2.84 24.47 -7.20
CA GLY A 169 2.87 24.49 -8.67
C GLY A 169 1.78 23.60 -9.29
N LEU A 170 1.37 22.53 -8.62
CA LEU A 170 0.29 21.65 -9.08
C LEU A 170 -1.07 22.35 -9.15
N GLN A 171 -1.25 23.51 -8.50
CA GLN A 171 -2.48 24.31 -8.58
C GLN A 171 -2.57 25.20 -9.84
N ASN A 172 -1.53 25.24 -10.67
CA ASN A 172 -1.55 26.03 -11.90
C ASN A 172 -2.63 25.51 -12.85
N GLU A 173 -3.52 26.41 -13.33
CA GLU A 173 -4.64 26.09 -14.21
C GLU A 173 -4.23 25.42 -15.53
N LYS A 174 -2.97 25.59 -15.98
CA LYS A 174 -2.45 24.90 -17.17
C LYS A 174 -2.45 23.37 -17.02
N PHE A 175 -2.48 22.87 -15.79
CA PHE A 175 -2.52 21.44 -15.46
C PHE A 175 -3.95 20.89 -15.28
N ALA A 176 -4.99 21.64 -15.67
CA ALA A 176 -6.37 21.22 -15.55
C ALA A 176 -6.61 19.83 -16.20
N GLY A 177 -7.01 18.84 -15.38
CA GLY A 177 -7.23 17.46 -15.80
C GLY A 177 -5.95 16.73 -16.25
N LYS A 178 -4.76 17.13 -15.73
CA LYS A 178 -3.46 16.56 -16.12
C LYS A 178 -2.66 15.95 -14.98
N VAL A 179 -3.15 16.05 -13.75
CA VAL A 179 -2.47 15.57 -12.54
C VAL A 179 -3.13 14.30 -12.04
N PHE A 180 -2.41 13.20 -11.95
CA PHE A 180 -2.81 12.06 -11.14
C PHE A 180 -2.30 12.24 -9.71
N MET A 181 -3.01 11.67 -8.76
CA MET A 181 -2.62 11.64 -7.35
C MET A 181 -2.88 10.27 -6.75
N LYS A 182 -2.00 9.81 -5.87
CA LYS A 182 -2.19 8.58 -5.13
C LYS A 182 -3.49 8.62 -4.31
N ASP A 183 -4.26 7.53 -4.36
CA ASP A 183 -5.42 7.32 -3.51
C ASP A 183 -5.00 6.79 -2.12
N ALA A 184 -4.09 7.52 -1.49
CA ALA A 184 -3.49 7.22 -0.19
C ALA A 184 -3.56 8.46 0.71
N PHE A 185 -4.62 8.56 1.51
CA PHE A 185 -4.92 9.78 2.26
C PHE A 185 -3.82 10.19 3.24
N ARG A 186 -3.09 9.23 3.82
CA ARG A 186 -1.97 9.52 4.75
C ARG A 186 -0.79 10.15 4.05
N ASP A 187 -0.38 9.58 2.92
CA ASP A 187 0.73 10.08 2.11
C ASP A 187 0.42 11.49 1.59
N ILE A 188 -0.75 11.65 0.97
CA ILE A 188 -1.17 12.94 0.42
C ILE A 188 -1.32 14.00 1.50
N TYR A 189 -1.91 13.66 2.66
CA TYR A 189 -1.97 14.57 3.80
C TYR A 189 -0.56 15.01 4.22
N SER A 190 0.37 14.08 4.32
CA SER A 190 1.74 14.35 4.79
C SER A 190 2.48 15.32 3.88
N VAL A 191 2.38 15.14 2.57
CA VAL A 191 3.00 16.07 1.59
C VAL A 191 2.31 17.44 1.60
N VAL A 192 0.98 17.45 1.63
CA VAL A 192 0.19 18.69 1.55
C VAL A 192 0.29 19.53 2.82
N VAL A 193 0.34 18.90 4.02
CA VAL A 193 0.48 19.66 5.28
C VAL A 193 1.82 20.40 5.35
N LEU A 194 2.89 19.82 4.82
CA LEU A 194 4.21 20.49 4.76
C LEU A 194 4.15 21.72 3.84
N TYR A 195 3.47 21.65 2.72
CA TYR A 195 3.23 22.81 1.87
C TYR A 195 2.33 23.86 2.54
N ALA A 196 1.24 23.43 3.19
CA ALA A 196 0.29 24.32 3.84
C ALA A 196 0.93 25.15 4.98
N TYR A 197 1.96 24.61 5.62
CA TYR A 197 2.72 25.24 6.72
C TYR A 197 4.15 25.64 6.32
N ARG A 198 4.47 25.76 5.03
CA ARG A 198 5.83 26.05 4.53
C ARG A 198 6.43 27.33 5.09
N GLU A 199 5.62 28.33 5.38
CA GLU A 199 6.08 29.59 5.94
C GLU A 199 6.42 29.46 7.43
N GLU A 200 5.62 28.73 8.18
CA GLU A 200 5.84 28.42 9.59
C GLU A 200 7.09 27.55 9.75
N ILE A 201 7.29 26.55 8.85
CA ILE A 201 8.53 25.75 8.80
C ILE A 201 9.74 26.64 8.53
N ALA A 202 9.66 27.54 7.55
CA ALA A 202 10.76 28.45 7.19
C ALA A 202 11.13 29.40 8.31
N ARG A 203 10.18 29.77 9.20
CA ARG A 203 10.41 30.57 10.40
C ARG A 203 10.86 29.76 11.61
N GLY A 204 10.90 28.41 11.51
CA GLY A 204 11.21 27.50 12.62
C GLY A 204 10.15 27.45 13.72
N GLU A 205 8.90 27.81 13.43
CA GLU A 205 7.78 27.81 14.38
C GLU A 205 7.20 26.40 14.58
N VAL A 206 7.36 25.51 13.59
CA VAL A 206 6.92 24.12 13.63
C VAL A 206 7.90 23.24 12.83
N SER A 207 8.13 22.02 13.28
CA SER A 207 8.93 21.04 12.55
C SER A 207 8.09 20.24 11.56
N ARG A 208 8.73 19.63 10.54
CA ARG A 208 8.09 18.73 9.61
C ARG A 208 7.53 17.48 10.32
N ASP A 209 8.34 16.90 11.20
CA ASP A 209 7.92 15.71 11.98
C ASP A 209 6.69 16.00 12.82
N GLU A 210 6.62 17.17 13.49
CA GLU A 210 5.45 17.56 14.25
C GLU A 210 4.20 17.71 13.38
N LEU A 211 4.31 18.27 12.18
CA LEU A 211 3.18 18.44 11.28
C LEU A 211 2.62 17.12 10.76
N VAL A 212 3.48 16.16 10.45
CA VAL A 212 3.09 14.85 9.93
C VAL A 212 2.60 13.92 11.05
N ALA A 213 3.23 13.97 12.23
CA ALA A 213 2.87 13.11 13.36
C ALA A 213 1.62 13.59 14.11
N ASN A 214 1.44 14.90 14.27
CA ASN A 214 0.37 15.46 15.10
C ASN A 214 -0.75 16.03 14.23
N VAL A 215 -1.78 15.23 13.98
CA VAL A 215 -2.94 15.62 13.17
C VAL A 215 -3.96 16.41 14.03
N THR A 216 -4.34 17.60 13.56
CA THR A 216 -5.35 18.46 14.21
C THR A 216 -6.43 18.88 13.24
N ASP A 217 -7.59 19.32 13.73
CA ASP A 217 -8.69 19.80 12.89
C ASP A 217 -8.28 20.98 12.02
N GLU A 218 -7.44 21.89 12.54
CA GLU A 218 -6.89 23.01 11.79
C GLU A 218 -6.00 22.53 10.63
N ARG A 219 -5.12 21.56 10.90
CA ARG A 219 -4.23 20.99 9.90
C ARG A 219 -5.02 20.25 8.82
N ILE A 220 -6.03 19.46 9.22
CA ILE A 220 -6.96 18.80 8.28
C ILE A 220 -7.65 19.84 7.38
N ALA A 221 -8.17 20.93 7.97
CA ALA A 221 -8.86 21.98 7.19
C ALA A 221 -7.95 22.67 6.18
N ARG A 222 -6.69 22.97 6.52
CA ARG A 222 -5.73 23.57 5.58
C ARG A 222 -5.36 22.60 4.44
N VAL A 223 -5.24 21.31 4.73
CA VAL A 223 -5.01 20.27 3.72
C VAL A 223 -6.22 20.15 2.80
N GLU A 224 -7.45 20.11 3.34
CA GLU A 224 -8.69 20.05 2.57
C GLU A 224 -8.83 21.27 1.64
N GLU A 225 -8.50 22.47 2.11
CA GLU A 225 -8.49 23.68 1.30
C GLU A 225 -7.55 23.56 0.08
N PHE A 226 -6.31 23.12 0.29
CA PHE A 226 -5.35 22.91 -0.80
C PHE A 226 -5.88 21.91 -1.83
N LEU A 227 -6.34 20.74 -1.37
CA LEU A 227 -6.84 19.68 -2.25
C LEU A 227 -8.10 20.11 -3.01
N THR A 228 -8.99 20.87 -2.38
CA THR A 228 -10.17 21.42 -3.02
C THR A 228 -9.80 22.42 -4.11
N ASN A 229 -8.82 23.29 -3.86
CA ASN A 229 -8.37 24.30 -4.82
C ASN A 229 -7.72 23.68 -6.08
N MET A 230 -7.04 22.53 -5.93
CA MET A 230 -6.44 21.84 -7.07
C MET A 230 -7.35 20.82 -7.75
N LYS A 231 -8.57 20.63 -7.28
CA LYS A 231 -9.50 19.58 -7.73
C LYS A 231 -9.71 19.55 -9.25
N ASN A 232 -9.80 20.73 -9.90
CA ASN A 232 -9.94 20.81 -11.35
C ASN A 232 -8.71 20.33 -12.13
N ASN A 233 -7.56 20.26 -11.48
CA ASN A 233 -6.32 19.79 -12.08
C ASN A 233 -6.19 18.25 -11.98
N VAL A 234 -6.91 17.63 -11.02
CA VAL A 234 -6.85 16.18 -10.80
C VAL A 234 -7.58 15.44 -11.92
N ALA A 235 -6.83 14.63 -12.68
CA ALA A 235 -7.36 13.72 -13.70
C ALA A 235 -7.94 12.45 -13.08
N GLY A 236 -7.39 12.01 -11.95
CA GLY A 236 -7.83 10.82 -11.23
C GLY A 236 -7.04 10.58 -9.95
N TRP A 237 -7.70 9.84 -9.05
CA TRP A 237 -7.09 9.26 -7.87
C TRP A 237 -6.72 7.82 -8.21
N GLU A 238 -5.51 7.39 -7.91
CA GLU A 238 -4.98 6.12 -8.38
C GLU A 238 -4.12 5.43 -7.32
N VAL A 239 -4.06 4.12 -7.37
CA VAL A 239 -3.12 3.32 -6.59
C VAL A 239 -1.99 2.84 -7.50
N ASP A 240 -2.31 2.20 -8.64
CA ASP A 240 -1.33 1.58 -9.54
C ASP A 240 -1.35 2.12 -10.97
N PHE A 241 -2.54 2.43 -11.52
CA PHE A 241 -2.67 2.75 -12.95
C PHE A 241 -2.04 4.09 -13.38
N GLY A 242 -1.73 4.97 -12.44
CA GLY A 242 -1.12 6.28 -12.73
C GLY A 242 0.26 6.14 -13.38
N LYS A 243 1.07 5.20 -12.91
CA LYS A 243 2.38 4.89 -13.49
C LYS A 243 2.26 4.51 -14.97
N GLU A 244 1.29 3.67 -15.34
CA GLU A 244 1.06 3.30 -16.75
C GLU A 244 0.56 4.47 -17.62
N GLU A 245 -0.26 5.37 -17.09
CA GLU A 245 -0.73 6.53 -17.85
C GLU A 245 0.38 7.55 -18.07
N MET A 246 1.37 7.62 -17.17
CA MET A 246 2.60 8.40 -17.34
C MET A 246 3.48 7.80 -18.44
N THR A 247 3.74 6.48 -18.43
CA THR A 247 4.53 5.79 -19.48
C THR A 247 3.93 5.95 -20.86
N LYS A 248 2.59 5.99 -20.97
CA LYS A 248 1.87 6.23 -22.24
C LYS A 248 1.87 7.70 -22.67
N GLY A 249 2.46 8.62 -21.90
CA GLY A 249 2.48 10.06 -22.16
C GLY A 249 1.11 10.74 -22.09
N LYS A 250 0.11 10.11 -21.45
CA LYS A 250 -1.25 10.65 -21.34
C LYS A 250 -1.41 11.60 -20.16
N ALA A 251 -0.73 11.33 -19.06
CA ALA A 251 -0.64 12.23 -17.92
C ALA A 251 0.60 13.13 -18.03
N TRP A 252 0.55 14.30 -17.39
CA TRP A 252 1.66 15.24 -17.36
C TRP A 252 2.40 15.18 -16.03
N LEU A 253 1.66 14.90 -14.97
CA LEU A 253 2.09 14.95 -13.58
C LEU A 253 1.43 13.82 -12.80
N ASN A 254 2.18 13.23 -11.88
CA ASN A 254 1.65 12.30 -10.87
C ASN A 254 2.31 12.58 -9.51
N LEU A 255 1.52 12.85 -8.48
CA LEU A 255 2.02 12.79 -7.11
C LEU A 255 2.08 11.32 -6.71
N SER A 256 3.27 10.75 -6.79
CA SER A 256 3.54 9.31 -6.81
C SER A 256 4.47 8.86 -5.69
N TRP A 257 4.47 7.59 -5.38
CA TRP A 257 5.53 6.95 -4.62
C TRP A 257 6.78 6.78 -5.47
N SER A 258 7.96 6.86 -4.85
CA SER A 258 9.25 6.85 -5.55
C SER A 258 9.49 5.57 -6.38
N GLY A 259 9.06 4.39 -5.89
CA GLY A 259 9.22 3.14 -6.62
C GLY A 259 8.33 3.09 -7.87
N ASP A 260 7.03 3.44 -7.76
CA ASP A 260 6.15 3.55 -8.92
C ASP A 260 6.67 4.57 -9.93
N ALA A 261 7.25 5.66 -9.43
CA ALA A 261 7.85 6.69 -10.30
C ALA A 261 9.06 6.12 -11.05
N GLN A 262 9.94 5.38 -10.38
CA GLN A 262 11.11 4.78 -11.02
C GLN A 262 10.70 3.74 -12.06
N TRP A 263 9.80 2.82 -11.71
CA TRP A 263 9.25 1.88 -12.67
C TRP A 263 8.69 2.59 -13.92
N ALA A 264 7.94 3.68 -13.71
CA ALA A 264 7.40 4.45 -14.82
C ALA A 264 8.48 5.15 -15.65
N ILE A 265 9.57 5.61 -15.04
CA ILE A 265 10.71 6.23 -15.73
C ILE A 265 11.38 5.21 -16.66
N ASP A 266 11.65 4.01 -16.15
CA ASP A 266 12.32 2.95 -16.90
C ASP A 266 11.46 2.47 -18.08
N GLU A 267 10.20 2.15 -17.86
CA GLU A 267 9.25 1.74 -18.91
C GLU A 267 8.99 2.86 -19.94
N ALA A 268 8.95 4.12 -19.51
CA ALA A 268 8.73 5.27 -20.39
C ALA A 268 9.93 5.49 -21.32
N ALA A 269 11.14 5.27 -20.84
CA ALA A 269 12.37 5.40 -21.64
C ALA A 269 12.37 4.45 -22.86
N GLU A 270 11.85 3.21 -22.70
CA GLU A 270 11.75 2.24 -23.79
C GLU A 270 10.84 2.70 -24.95
N VAL A 271 9.86 3.54 -24.64
CA VAL A 271 8.92 4.08 -25.65
C VAL A 271 9.21 5.54 -26.02
N GLY A 272 10.35 6.08 -25.56
CA GLY A 272 10.82 7.44 -25.90
C GLY A 272 10.07 8.56 -25.18
N VAL A 273 9.48 8.29 -24.00
CA VAL A 273 8.89 9.28 -23.11
C VAL A 273 9.87 9.54 -21.96
N ASN A 274 10.26 10.80 -21.77
CA ASN A 274 11.18 11.17 -20.71
C ASN A 274 10.41 11.62 -19.47
N LEU A 275 10.54 10.88 -18.39
CA LEU A 275 9.97 11.19 -17.09
C LEU A 275 11.09 11.47 -16.08
N GLU A 276 10.82 12.31 -15.11
CA GLU A 276 11.68 12.57 -13.96
C GLU A 276 10.85 12.63 -12.68
N TYR A 277 11.50 12.33 -11.57
CA TYR A 277 10.91 12.33 -10.23
C TYR A 277 11.73 13.21 -9.28
N PHE A 278 11.06 13.93 -8.38
CA PHE A 278 11.71 14.66 -7.29
C PHE A 278 10.78 14.87 -6.10
N VAL A 279 11.39 15.06 -4.93
CA VAL A 279 10.68 15.47 -3.71
C VAL A 279 10.49 16.98 -3.70
N PRO A 280 9.26 17.51 -3.47
CA PRO A 280 9.01 18.95 -3.42
C PRO A 280 9.93 19.68 -2.44
N LYS A 281 10.23 20.96 -2.72
CA LYS A 281 11.16 21.74 -1.89
C LYS A 281 10.71 21.91 -0.43
N GLU A 282 9.42 21.85 -0.16
CA GLU A 282 8.86 21.91 1.18
C GLU A 282 9.16 20.66 2.00
N GLY A 283 9.43 19.55 1.31
CA GLY A 283 9.63 18.22 1.86
C GLY A 283 8.50 17.27 1.54
N SER A 284 8.58 16.07 2.08
CA SER A 284 7.60 15.00 1.88
C SER A 284 7.54 14.09 3.10
N ASN A 285 6.78 12.98 2.99
CA ASN A 285 6.95 11.84 3.86
C ASN A 285 8.09 10.94 3.36
N VAL A 286 8.75 10.29 4.31
CA VAL A 286 9.50 9.05 4.08
C VAL A 286 8.70 7.93 4.72
N TRP A 287 8.37 6.91 3.94
CA TRP A 287 7.55 5.80 4.38
C TRP A 287 8.35 4.50 4.38
N PHE A 288 7.94 3.56 5.23
CA PHE A 288 8.53 2.24 5.37
C PHE A 288 7.44 1.18 5.49
N ASP A 289 7.55 0.12 4.71
CA ASP A 289 6.76 -1.07 4.93
C ASP A 289 7.58 -2.12 5.65
N GLY A 290 6.95 -2.90 6.51
CA GLY A 290 7.67 -3.87 7.33
C GLY A 290 6.92 -5.17 7.56
N TRP A 291 7.66 -6.27 7.54
CA TRP A 291 7.16 -7.59 7.84
C TRP A 291 6.87 -7.74 9.33
N CYS A 292 5.65 -8.16 9.65
CA CYS A 292 5.17 -8.38 11.01
C CYS A 292 4.48 -9.74 11.15
N ILE A 293 4.43 -10.26 12.37
CA ILE A 293 3.71 -11.48 12.73
C ILE A 293 2.48 -11.09 13.55
N PRO A 294 1.24 -11.21 13.02
CA PRO A 294 0.02 -10.89 13.75
C PRO A 294 -0.20 -11.79 14.97
N ILE A 295 -0.98 -11.30 15.95
CA ILE A 295 -1.28 -12.02 17.18
C ILE A 295 -1.99 -13.36 16.92
N TYR A 296 -2.75 -13.48 15.83
CA TYR A 296 -3.52 -14.69 15.47
C TYR A 296 -2.73 -15.68 14.60
N ALA A 297 -1.48 -15.39 14.25
CA ALA A 297 -0.61 -16.28 13.47
C ALA A 297 -0.50 -17.68 14.09
N LYS A 298 -0.44 -18.70 13.24
CA LYS A 298 -0.36 -20.11 13.64
C LYS A 298 1.00 -20.72 13.36
N ASN A 299 1.68 -20.27 12.27
CA ASN A 299 2.98 -20.80 11.87
C ASN A 299 4.08 -19.74 12.06
N THR A 300 4.28 -19.31 13.31
CA THR A 300 5.22 -18.24 13.67
C THR A 300 6.69 -18.59 13.39
N LYS A 301 7.03 -19.90 13.37
CA LYS A 301 8.38 -20.35 13.00
C LYS A 301 8.65 -20.08 11.53
N ALA A 302 7.80 -20.57 10.62
CA ALA A 302 7.95 -20.32 9.19
C ALA A 302 7.85 -18.82 8.88
N ALA A 303 6.98 -18.08 9.59
CA ALA A 303 6.87 -16.61 9.48
C ALA A 303 8.21 -15.91 9.80
N SER A 304 8.87 -16.28 10.90
CA SER A 304 10.16 -15.72 11.28
C SER A 304 11.26 -16.05 10.25
N TYR A 305 11.28 -17.29 9.74
CA TYR A 305 12.21 -17.68 8.68
C TYR A 305 11.92 -16.96 7.36
N PHE A 306 10.64 -16.74 7.02
CA PHE A 306 10.27 -15.97 5.82
C PHE A 306 10.78 -14.53 5.90
N ILE A 307 10.60 -13.87 7.04
CA ILE A 307 11.12 -12.52 7.29
C ILE A 307 12.64 -12.50 7.13
N ASN A 308 13.35 -13.48 7.68
CA ASN A 308 14.80 -13.61 7.52
C ASN A 308 15.21 -13.85 6.06
N TYR A 309 14.47 -14.69 5.34
CA TYR A 309 14.68 -14.98 3.92
C TYR A 309 14.52 -13.75 3.03
N MET A 310 13.55 -12.89 3.33
CA MET A 310 13.32 -11.63 2.60
C MET A 310 14.48 -10.63 2.79
N CYS A 311 15.25 -10.74 3.88
CA CYS A 311 16.43 -9.91 4.13
C CYS A 311 17.72 -10.45 3.49
N MET A 312 17.70 -11.59 2.79
CA MET A 312 18.87 -12.07 2.05
C MET A 312 19.21 -11.08 0.93
N PRO A 313 20.47 -10.64 0.76
CA PRO A 313 20.80 -9.62 -0.23
C PRO A 313 20.33 -9.94 -1.65
N GLN A 314 20.53 -11.19 -2.11
CA GLN A 314 20.08 -11.62 -3.43
C GLN A 314 18.55 -11.59 -3.59
N ASN A 315 17.79 -11.91 -2.54
CA ASN A 315 16.33 -11.84 -2.59
C ASN A 315 15.84 -10.39 -2.54
N ALA A 316 16.53 -9.54 -1.78
CA ALA A 316 16.26 -8.11 -1.74
C ALA A 316 16.48 -7.48 -3.13
N ILE A 317 17.60 -7.80 -3.81
CA ILE A 317 17.89 -7.33 -5.17
C ILE A 317 16.81 -7.78 -6.15
N LEU A 318 16.46 -9.07 -6.18
CA LEU A 318 15.41 -9.59 -7.07
C LEU A 318 14.05 -8.88 -6.85
N ASN A 319 13.68 -8.63 -5.59
CA ASN A 319 12.49 -7.87 -5.30
C ASN A 319 12.60 -6.41 -5.78
N MET A 320 13.75 -5.76 -5.57
CA MET A 320 13.98 -4.37 -6.01
C MET A 320 13.86 -4.23 -7.53
N GLU A 321 14.43 -5.16 -8.27
CA GLU A 321 14.38 -5.19 -9.74
C GLU A 321 12.97 -5.43 -10.28
N GLU A 322 12.20 -6.30 -9.64
CA GLU A 322 10.82 -6.61 -10.08
C GLU A 322 9.84 -5.49 -9.78
N ILE A 323 9.94 -4.88 -8.58
CA ILE A 323 8.89 -3.97 -8.10
C ILE A 323 9.25 -2.47 -8.19
N GLY A 324 10.52 -2.15 -8.50
CA GLY A 324 10.98 -0.76 -8.63
C GLY A 324 11.15 -0.01 -7.32
N TYR A 325 11.06 -0.67 -6.16
CA TYR A 325 11.28 -0.05 -4.84
C TYR A 325 12.63 -0.46 -4.26
N VAL A 326 13.13 0.26 -3.26
CA VAL A 326 14.39 -0.08 -2.60
C VAL A 326 14.18 -0.76 -1.26
N SER A 327 14.96 -1.82 -1.04
CA SER A 327 14.95 -2.57 0.21
C SER A 327 15.57 -1.76 1.35
N VAL A 328 15.14 -2.06 2.58
CA VAL A 328 15.79 -1.56 3.79
C VAL A 328 17.13 -2.25 4.09
N VAL A 329 17.51 -3.28 3.35
CA VAL A 329 18.78 -4.00 3.52
C VAL A 329 19.95 -3.14 3.06
N ALA A 330 20.94 -2.96 3.93
CA ALA A 330 22.15 -2.17 3.67
C ALA A 330 23.39 -3.09 3.70
N SER A 331 23.45 -4.01 2.74
CA SER A 331 24.61 -4.89 2.58
C SER A 331 25.57 -4.36 1.51
N PRO A 332 26.84 -4.84 1.46
CA PRO A 332 27.77 -4.50 0.39
C PRO A 332 27.24 -4.82 -1.01
N GLU A 333 26.51 -5.93 -1.17
CA GLU A 333 25.91 -6.34 -2.45
C GLU A 333 24.83 -5.36 -2.90
N ILE A 334 24.01 -4.84 -1.97
CA ILE A 334 23.01 -3.81 -2.28
C ILE A 334 23.68 -2.48 -2.63
N LEU A 335 24.76 -2.11 -1.93
CA LEU A 335 25.53 -0.91 -2.26
C LEU A 335 26.16 -1.02 -3.66
N GLU A 336 26.70 -2.18 -4.02
CA GLU A 336 27.23 -2.42 -5.36
C GLU A 336 26.12 -2.32 -6.43
N TRP A 337 24.93 -2.91 -6.18
CA TRP A 337 23.78 -2.78 -7.05
C TRP A 337 23.31 -1.33 -7.20
N ALA A 338 23.32 -0.55 -6.12
CA ALA A 338 22.88 0.85 -6.13
C ALA A 338 23.87 1.79 -6.83
N ASN A 339 25.14 1.38 -7.02
CA ASN A 339 26.18 2.19 -7.64
C ASN A 339 26.20 1.97 -9.16
N ASP A 340 25.47 2.79 -9.89
CA ASP A 340 25.34 2.73 -11.35
C ASP A 340 26.22 3.81 -12.00
N GLU A 341 27.29 3.40 -12.67
CA GLU A 341 28.22 4.31 -13.35
C GLU A 341 27.59 5.14 -14.49
N GLU A 342 26.38 4.82 -14.93
CA GLU A 342 25.63 5.63 -15.91
C GLU A 342 25.02 6.88 -15.28
N VAL A 343 24.90 6.93 -13.95
CA VAL A 343 24.45 8.11 -13.20
C VAL A 343 25.63 9.06 -13.03
N GLU A 344 25.55 10.25 -13.65
CA GLU A 344 26.67 11.22 -13.65
C GLU A 344 26.97 11.81 -12.26
N GLU A 345 25.94 12.05 -11.44
CA GLU A 345 26.07 12.67 -10.12
C GLU A 345 26.22 11.61 -9.03
N THR A 346 26.99 11.95 -7.99
CA THR A 346 27.15 11.08 -6.80
C THR A 346 26.36 11.62 -5.63
N SER A 347 25.79 10.71 -4.84
CA SER A 347 25.09 11.00 -3.58
C SER A 347 25.87 10.50 -2.38
N ASN A 348 25.78 11.23 -1.27
CA ASN A 348 26.24 10.74 0.03
C ASN A 348 25.14 9.89 0.66
N LEU A 349 25.35 8.57 0.69
CA LEU A 349 24.44 7.57 1.23
C LEU A 349 24.94 6.98 2.56
N THR A 350 25.86 7.66 3.25
CA THR A 350 26.38 7.18 4.54
C THR A 350 25.32 7.07 5.61
N TYR A 351 24.23 7.84 5.52
CA TYR A 351 23.08 7.72 6.41
C TYR A 351 22.42 6.35 6.34
N PHE A 352 22.47 5.70 5.16
CA PHE A 352 21.80 4.43 4.90
C PHE A 352 22.75 3.23 4.97
N PHE A 353 23.90 3.30 4.26
CA PHE A 353 24.86 2.20 4.14
C PHE A 353 26.00 2.28 5.15
N GLY A 354 26.25 3.44 5.76
CA GLY A 354 27.40 3.67 6.64
C GLY A 354 28.66 4.10 5.91
N GLU A 355 29.81 3.87 6.55
CA GLU A 355 31.13 4.21 6.02
C GLU A 355 31.42 3.53 4.67
N GLY A 356 31.97 4.27 3.72
CA GLY A 356 32.28 3.79 2.36
C GLY A 356 31.20 4.17 1.32
N ALA A 357 30.13 4.83 1.74
CA ALA A 357 29.04 5.29 0.85
C ALA A 357 28.98 6.83 0.71
N GLU A 358 30.14 7.51 0.78
CA GLU A 358 30.25 8.97 0.70
C GLU A 358 29.98 9.53 -0.71
N ALA A 359 30.24 8.72 -1.75
CA ALA A 359 30.08 9.12 -3.15
C ALA A 359 29.62 7.93 -3.99
N VAL A 360 28.33 7.69 -4.03
CA VAL A 360 27.68 6.60 -4.76
C VAL A 360 26.94 7.18 -5.95
N HIS A 361 27.16 6.62 -7.14
CA HIS A 361 26.41 6.95 -8.34
C HIS A 361 25.00 6.33 -8.24
N ALA A 362 24.15 6.91 -7.41
CA ALA A 362 22.83 6.35 -7.13
C ALA A 362 21.71 7.19 -7.73
N ASN A 363 20.70 6.51 -8.24
CA ASN A 363 19.48 7.15 -8.66
C ASN A 363 18.79 7.82 -7.45
N HIS A 364 18.58 9.13 -7.53
CA HIS A 364 17.98 9.94 -6.46
C HIS A 364 16.50 9.59 -6.18
N GLY A 365 15.81 8.95 -7.11
CA GLY A 365 14.47 8.41 -6.90
C GLY A 365 14.47 7.22 -5.95
N PHE A 366 15.51 6.40 -6.01
CA PHE A 366 15.73 5.28 -5.10
C PHE A 366 16.36 5.71 -3.78
N TYR A 367 17.51 6.39 -3.88
CA TYR A 367 18.28 6.83 -2.73
C TYR A 367 18.43 8.35 -2.78
N PRO A 368 17.49 9.12 -2.21
CA PRO A 368 17.66 10.57 -2.10
C PRO A 368 18.95 10.91 -1.37
N ASP A 369 19.57 12.02 -1.72
CA ASP A 369 20.70 12.52 -0.97
C ASP A 369 20.31 12.85 0.48
N GLN A 370 21.29 12.98 1.36
CA GLN A 370 21.04 13.27 2.78
C GLN A 370 20.16 14.52 2.96
N SER A 371 20.37 15.56 2.15
CA SER A 371 19.58 16.81 2.24
C SER A 371 18.11 16.59 1.83
N GLY A 372 17.85 15.67 0.93
CA GLY A 372 16.50 15.23 0.53
C GLY A 372 15.78 14.55 1.68
N ILE A 373 16.44 13.57 2.31
CA ILE A 373 15.87 12.80 3.44
C ILE A 373 15.63 13.69 4.67
N GLU A 374 16.51 14.66 4.96
CA GLU A 374 16.34 15.62 6.06
C GLU A 374 15.09 16.51 5.91
N ARG A 375 14.54 16.62 4.69
CA ARG A 375 13.25 17.30 4.43
C ARG A 375 12.05 16.38 4.52
N CYS A 376 12.23 15.08 4.69
CA CYS A 376 11.15 14.11 4.79
C CYS A 376 10.84 13.75 6.24
N ALA A 377 9.56 13.61 6.55
CA ALA A 377 9.06 13.24 7.87
C ALA A 377 8.42 11.84 7.84
N LEU A 378 8.58 11.10 8.93
CA LEU A 378 7.94 9.79 9.12
C LEU A 378 6.45 9.95 9.39
N MET A 379 5.62 9.10 8.81
CA MET A 379 4.20 9.04 9.16
C MET A 379 4.01 8.31 10.50
N HIS A 380 3.07 8.80 11.29
CA HIS A 380 2.67 8.19 12.55
C HIS A 380 1.19 7.85 12.57
N ASP A 381 0.79 6.95 13.46
CA ASP A 381 -0.62 6.68 13.68
C ASP A 381 -1.35 7.93 14.21
N CYS A 382 -2.36 8.38 13.48
CA CYS A 382 -3.14 9.55 13.85
C CYS A 382 -4.27 9.25 14.87
N GLY A 383 -4.34 8.03 15.40
CA GLY A 383 -5.28 7.64 16.44
C GLY A 383 -6.72 7.97 16.09
N ASP A 384 -7.40 8.70 17.00
CA ASP A 384 -8.80 9.09 16.83
C ASP A 384 -9.05 10.04 15.64
N LYS A 385 -8.00 10.68 15.12
CA LYS A 385 -8.09 11.55 13.93
C LYS A 385 -8.18 10.81 12.60
N THR A 386 -8.04 9.48 12.60
CA THR A 386 -8.21 8.66 11.40
C THR A 386 -9.57 8.87 10.73
N GLU A 387 -10.65 8.88 11.52
CA GLU A 387 -12.01 9.07 11.00
C GLU A 387 -12.19 10.48 10.42
N ASP A 388 -11.67 11.52 11.06
CA ASP A 388 -11.72 12.90 10.57
C ASP A 388 -10.97 13.05 9.23
N MET A 389 -9.80 12.40 9.11
CA MET A 389 -9.01 12.38 7.88
C MET A 389 -9.71 11.62 6.76
N LEU A 390 -10.30 10.46 7.04
CA LEU A 390 -11.09 9.70 6.06
C LEU A 390 -12.34 10.47 5.62
N ALA A 391 -12.99 11.19 6.55
CA ALA A 391 -14.12 12.06 6.23
C ALA A 391 -13.69 13.22 5.31
N MET A 392 -12.55 13.86 5.60
CA MET A 392 -11.96 14.88 4.72
C MET A 392 -11.64 14.30 3.34
N TRP A 393 -10.97 13.15 3.28
CA TRP A 393 -10.62 12.48 2.03
C TRP A 393 -11.85 12.15 1.19
N SER A 394 -12.91 11.64 1.83
CA SER A 394 -14.20 11.38 1.18
C SER A 394 -14.84 12.66 0.61
N ARG A 395 -14.79 13.80 1.31
CA ARG A 395 -15.28 15.09 0.78
C ARG A 395 -14.48 15.57 -0.42
N VAL A 396 -13.16 15.49 -0.35
CA VAL A 396 -12.27 15.88 -1.47
C VAL A 396 -12.56 15.04 -2.71
N LYS A 397 -12.74 13.72 -2.56
CA LYS A 397 -13.01 12.79 -3.67
C LYS A 397 -14.49 12.75 -4.08
N GLY A 398 -15.41 12.79 -3.13
CA GLY A 398 -16.82 12.48 -3.28
C GLY A 398 -17.66 13.48 -4.08
N ASP A 399 -17.22 14.73 -4.19
CA ASP A 399 -17.90 15.72 -5.03
C ASP A 399 -17.85 15.41 -6.54
N ASN A 400 -17.25 14.28 -6.95
CA ASN A 400 -17.24 13.81 -8.33
C ASN A 400 -18.47 12.97 -8.71
N LEU A 401 -19.33 12.61 -7.75
CA LEU A 401 -20.66 12.08 -8.07
C LEU A 401 -21.53 13.25 -8.55
N SER A 402 -21.55 13.51 -9.86
CA SER A 402 -22.43 14.53 -10.41
C SER A 402 -23.88 14.26 -9.95
N ALA A 403 -24.60 15.34 -9.57
CA ALA A 403 -26.01 15.22 -9.20
C ALA A 403 -26.81 14.44 -10.26
N GLY A 404 -26.41 14.50 -11.53
CA GLY A 404 -26.96 13.70 -12.62
C GLY A 404 -26.76 12.19 -12.46
N LEU A 405 -25.61 11.73 -11.97
CA LEU A 405 -25.35 10.31 -11.73
C LEU A 405 -26.20 9.78 -10.56
N VAL A 406 -26.32 10.56 -9.48
CA VAL A 406 -27.18 10.21 -8.34
C VAL A 406 -28.64 10.10 -8.78
N VAL A 407 -29.14 11.07 -9.55
CA VAL A 407 -30.49 11.06 -10.14
C VAL A 407 -30.67 9.84 -11.04
N PHE A 408 -29.68 9.53 -11.89
CA PHE A 408 -29.73 8.34 -12.75
C PHE A 408 -29.82 7.04 -11.95
N ILE A 409 -29.02 6.87 -10.90
CA ILE A 409 -29.10 5.69 -10.01
C ILE A 409 -30.47 5.58 -9.34
N LEU A 410 -31.02 6.70 -8.86
CA LEU A 410 -32.37 6.72 -8.26
C LEU A 410 -33.46 6.33 -9.26
N ILE A 411 -33.36 6.79 -10.52
CA ILE A 411 -34.30 6.42 -11.59
C ILE A 411 -34.20 4.91 -11.88
N VAL A 412 -32.99 4.36 -12.00
CA VAL A 412 -32.77 2.92 -12.23
C VAL A 412 -33.38 2.09 -11.09
N MET A 413 -33.13 2.48 -9.84
CA MET A 413 -33.73 1.84 -8.66
C MET A 413 -35.26 1.90 -8.68
N ALA A 414 -35.85 3.05 -9.01
CA ALA A 414 -37.27 3.22 -9.12
C ALA A 414 -37.90 2.30 -10.22
N VAL A 415 -37.23 2.17 -11.37
CA VAL A 415 -37.66 1.27 -12.47
C VAL A 415 -37.59 -0.19 -12.02
N ILE A 416 -36.58 -0.61 -11.31
CA ILE A 416 -36.44 -1.98 -10.77
C ILE A 416 -37.59 -2.27 -9.80
N VAL A 417 -37.82 -1.38 -8.82
CA VAL A 417 -38.92 -1.52 -7.84
C VAL A 417 -40.29 -1.58 -8.54
N PHE A 418 -40.53 -0.70 -9.49
CA PHE A 418 -41.78 -0.68 -10.28
C PHE A 418 -41.98 -1.97 -11.05
N THR A 419 -40.94 -2.52 -11.68
CA THR A 419 -40.97 -3.78 -12.39
C THR A 419 -41.31 -4.96 -11.46
N ILE A 420 -40.74 -4.98 -10.25
CA ILE A 420 -41.04 -5.98 -9.22
C ILE A 420 -42.51 -5.89 -8.79
N ILE A 421 -43.04 -4.69 -8.58
CA ILE A 421 -44.43 -4.45 -8.20
C ILE A 421 -45.38 -4.98 -9.31
N ILE A 422 -45.12 -4.60 -10.57
CA ILE A 422 -45.93 -5.06 -11.71
C ILE A 422 -45.92 -6.59 -11.81
N ARG A 423 -44.75 -7.24 -11.71
CA ARG A 423 -44.62 -8.71 -11.71
C ARG A 423 -45.44 -9.34 -10.59
N THR A 424 -45.37 -8.80 -9.39
CA THR A 424 -46.08 -9.31 -8.22
C THR A 424 -47.60 -9.18 -8.39
N VAL A 425 -48.06 -8.03 -8.89
CA VAL A 425 -49.52 -7.79 -9.18
C VAL A 425 -49.99 -8.73 -10.28
N ASN A 426 -49.23 -8.90 -11.36
CA ASN A 426 -49.62 -9.79 -12.46
C ASN A 426 -49.66 -11.27 -12.02
N ASN A 427 -48.70 -11.70 -11.21
CA ASN A 427 -48.69 -13.05 -10.64
C ASN A 427 -49.90 -13.31 -9.73
N LYS A 428 -50.30 -12.34 -8.89
CA LYS A 428 -51.50 -12.42 -8.06
C LYS A 428 -52.78 -12.48 -8.92
N ARG A 429 -52.86 -11.69 -10.00
CA ARG A 429 -53.98 -11.73 -10.96
C ARG A 429 -54.07 -13.09 -11.66
N GLN A 430 -52.98 -13.65 -12.13
CA GLN A 430 -52.96 -14.98 -12.76
C GLN A 430 -53.35 -16.09 -11.78
N GLN A 431 -52.91 -16.02 -10.52
CA GLN A 431 -53.33 -16.98 -9.49
C GLN A 431 -54.84 -16.93 -9.22
N LYS A 432 -55.43 -15.73 -9.11
CA LYS A 432 -56.87 -15.55 -8.97
C LYS A 432 -57.67 -16.11 -10.17
N MET A 433 -57.19 -15.85 -11.40
CA MET A 433 -57.82 -16.40 -12.60
C MET A 433 -57.74 -17.92 -12.65
N ARG A 434 -56.63 -18.53 -12.25
CA ARG A 434 -56.48 -20.00 -12.16
C ARG A 434 -57.40 -20.62 -11.10
N GLN A 435 -57.59 -19.97 -9.96
CA GLN A 435 -58.51 -20.39 -8.90
C GLN A 435 -59.97 -20.31 -9.34
N ASN A 436 -60.38 -19.23 -10.00
CA ASN A 436 -61.73 -19.07 -10.55
C ASN A 436 -62.03 -20.10 -11.63
N LYS A 437 -61.06 -20.40 -12.53
CA LYS A 437 -61.19 -21.43 -13.56
C LYS A 437 -61.32 -22.85 -12.97
N LYS A 438 -60.66 -23.15 -11.85
CA LYS A 438 -60.84 -24.42 -11.12
C LYS A 438 -62.16 -24.50 -10.40
N ARG A 439 -62.68 -23.38 -9.87
CA ARG A 439 -63.97 -23.32 -9.19
C ARG A 439 -65.18 -23.52 -10.18
N ASN A 440 -65.08 -22.95 -11.39
CA ASN A 440 -66.08 -23.10 -12.44
C ASN A 440 -66.09 -24.51 -13.14
N ARG A 441 -64.99 -25.28 -13.03
CA ARG A 441 -64.93 -26.67 -13.51
C ARG A 441 -65.48 -27.71 -12.52
N ARG A 442 -65.71 -27.28 -11.26
CA ARG A 442 -66.28 -28.15 -10.20
C ARG A 442 -67.78 -27.92 -9.95
N ARG A 443 -68.39 -26.98 -10.68
CA ARG A 443 -69.79 -26.81 -10.83
C ARG A 443 -70.25 -27.40 -12.18
#